data_59ee3d50162c0512ff3272b0ebb6abdd
#
_entry.id   59ee3d50162c0512ff3272b0ebb6abdd
#
_cell.length_a   1.000
_cell.length_b   1.000
_cell.length_c   1.000
_cell.angle_alpha   90.00
_cell.angle_beta   90.00
_cell.angle_gamma   90.00
#
_symmetry.space_group_name_H-M   'P 1'
#
loop_
_entity.id
_entity.type
_entity.pdbx_description
1 polymer ?
#
loop_
_entity_poly.entity_id
_entity_poly.type
_entity_poly.pdbx_seq_one_letter_code
_entity_poly.pdbx_strand_id
1 'polypeptide(L)'
;MKHLFIKAALLLGAAAAASCGNMKQIKHQPYPETVRGDVVDNYFGTEVPDPYRWLEDDNSEATAAWVAAENAVTQDYLSQIPFRGAIRERLTEVWNYAKESAPRKHGDWWYYTYNDGLQNQSVIYRTKEPGEAGEVFLDPN
;
A
#
# COMPACT_ATOMS: atom_id res chain seq x y z
N MET A 1 -0.51 55.84 20.02
CA MET A 1 -1.05 54.49 20.19
C MET A 1 -1.41 53.80 18.86
N LYS A 2 -2.08 54.48 17.90
CA LYS A 2 -2.48 53.85 16.60
C LYS A 2 -1.30 53.26 15.79
N HIS A 3 -0.12 53.91 15.76
CA HIS A 3 1.05 53.45 15.01
C HIS A 3 1.76 52.25 15.63
N LEU A 4 1.58 51.98 16.92
CA LEU A 4 2.17 50.87 17.61
C LEU A 4 1.43 49.57 17.27
N PHE A 5 0.09 49.62 17.13
CA PHE A 5 -0.73 48.46 16.73
C PHE A 5 -0.51 48.05 15.27
N ILE A 6 -0.28 49.02 14.37
CA ILE A 6 -0.01 48.71 12.95
C ILE A 6 1.36 48.01 12.80
N LYS A 7 2.38 48.42 13.54
CA LYS A 7 3.69 47.75 13.53
C LYS A 7 3.64 46.33 14.10
N ALA A 8 2.86 46.11 15.17
CA ALA A 8 2.66 44.81 15.75
C ALA A 8 1.91 43.86 14.81
N ALA A 9 0.87 44.34 14.11
CA ALA A 9 0.14 43.53 13.13
C ALA A 9 0.99 43.16 11.91
N LEU A 10 1.87 44.03 11.44
CA LEU A 10 2.81 43.73 10.36
C LEU A 10 3.89 42.70 10.76
N LEU A 11 4.37 42.75 12.00
CA LEU A 11 5.31 41.77 12.52
C LEU A 11 4.69 40.37 12.71
N LEU A 12 3.42 40.28 13.13
CA LEU A 12 2.69 39.02 13.20
C LEU A 12 2.41 38.43 11.80
N GLY A 13 2.11 39.27 10.82
CA GLY A 13 1.91 38.81 9.42
C GLY A 13 3.19 38.29 8.78
N ALA A 14 4.34 38.88 9.07
CA ALA A 14 5.63 38.41 8.58
C ALA A 14 6.06 37.09 9.23
N ALA A 15 5.75 36.87 10.52
CA ALA A 15 6.04 35.61 11.21
C ALA A 15 5.17 34.44 10.69
N ALA A 16 3.91 34.71 10.31
CA ALA A 16 3.03 33.69 9.72
C ALA A 16 3.49 33.27 8.31
N ALA A 17 4.03 34.22 7.51
CA ALA A 17 4.57 33.89 6.18
C ALA A 17 5.90 33.11 6.23
N ALA A 18 6.69 33.27 7.28
CA ALA A 18 7.94 32.51 7.48
C ALA A 18 7.70 31.05 7.94
N SER A 19 6.49 30.72 8.41
CA SER A 19 6.12 29.36 8.84
C SER A 19 5.79 28.41 7.69
N CYS A 20 5.67 28.89 6.43
CA CYS A 20 5.71 28.05 5.24
C CYS A 20 7.18 27.64 4.98
N GLY A 21 7.75 26.85 5.90
CA GLY A 21 9.10 26.31 5.74
C GLY A 21 9.21 25.68 4.36
N ASN A 22 10.35 25.88 3.70
CA ASN A 22 10.75 25.30 2.43
C ASN A 22 10.44 23.78 2.39
N MET A 23 9.19 23.43 2.12
CA MET A 23 8.88 22.04 1.76
C MET A 23 9.61 21.78 0.45
N LYS A 24 10.68 20.99 0.54
CA LYS A 24 11.42 20.57 -0.63
C LYS A 24 10.41 19.94 -1.60
N GLN A 25 10.24 20.58 -2.74
CA GLN A 25 9.28 20.11 -3.74
C GLN A 25 9.72 18.72 -4.21
N ILE A 26 8.84 17.73 -4.05
CA ILE A 26 9.10 16.37 -4.52
C ILE A 26 9.17 16.41 -6.05
N LYS A 27 10.24 15.89 -6.61
CA LYS A 27 10.41 15.80 -8.07
C LYS A 27 9.65 14.57 -8.58
N HIS A 28 8.86 14.78 -9.60
CA HIS A 28 8.17 13.71 -10.31
C HIS A 28 8.92 13.37 -11.59
N GLN A 29 9.27 12.09 -11.77
CA GLN A 29 9.80 11.59 -13.03
C GLN A 29 8.65 11.37 -14.03
N PRO A 30 8.90 11.52 -15.36
CA PRO A 30 7.89 11.15 -16.34
C PRO A 30 7.58 9.65 -16.25
N TYR A 31 6.34 9.29 -16.52
CA TYR A 31 5.96 7.88 -16.63
C TYR A 31 6.61 7.23 -17.84
N PRO A 32 6.99 5.95 -17.75
CA PRO A 32 7.44 5.19 -18.92
C PRO A 32 6.36 5.17 -20.00
N GLU A 33 6.79 5.15 -21.27
CA GLU A 33 5.86 5.00 -22.37
C GLU A 33 5.30 3.57 -22.39
N THR A 34 3.97 3.44 -22.35
CA THR A 34 3.28 2.14 -22.44
C THR A 34 3.01 1.81 -23.90
N VAL A 35 3.55 0.68 -24.36
CA VAL A 35 3.36 0.20 -25.73
C VAL A 35 1.87 -0.07 -26.00
N ARG A 36 1.38 0.41 -27.16
CA ARG A 36 0.01 0.17 -27.59
C ARG A 36 -0.02 -0.90 -28.67
N GLY A 37 -0.85 -1.92 -28.46
CA GLY A 37 -1.15 -2.97 -29.46
C GLY A 37 -2.36 -2.61 -30.33
N ASP A 38 -2.66 -3.49 -31.29
CA ASP A 38 -3.75 -3.31 -32.26
C ASP A 38 -4.93 -4.26 -32.00
N VAL A 39 -5.07 -4.78 -30.79
CA VAL A 39 -6.17 -5.69 -30.45
C VAL A 39 -7.50 -4.95 -30.46
N VAL A 40 -8.48 -5.55 -31.10
CA VAL A 40 -9.87 -5.04 -31.17
C VAL A 40 -10.82 -6.20 -30.91
N ASP A 41 -11.70 -6.04 -29.95
CA ASP A 41 -12.78 -6.98 -29.66
C ASP A 41 -14.06 -6.56 -30.38
N ASN A 42 -14.87 -7.55 -30.81
CA ASN A 42 -16.20 -7.29 -31.39
C ASN A 42 -17.29 -7.74 -30.42
N TYR A 43 -17.99 -6.77 -29.84
CA TYR A 43 -19.14 -7.02 -28.97
C TYR A 43 -20.43 -6.76 -29.72
N PHE A 44 -21.06 -7.83 -30.20
CA PHE A 44 -22.36 -7.78 -30.90
C PHE A 44 -22.38 -6.83 -32.11
N GLY A 45 -21.27 -6.76 -32.86
CA GLY A 45 -21.14 -5.89 -34.04
C GLY A 45 -20.49 -4.53 -33.74
N THR A 46 -20.17 -4.25 -32.48
CA THR A 46 -19.44 -3.04 -32.10
C THR A 46 -17.96 -3.37 -31.84
N GLU A 47 -17.07 -2.72 -32.58
CA GLU A 47 -15.63 -2.84 -32.38
C GLU A 47 -15.16 -1.98 -31.20
N VAL A 48 -14.44 -2.61 -30.27
CA VAL A 48 -13.86 -1.96 -29.08
C VAL A 48 -12.37 -2.20 -29.07
N PRO A 49 -11.53 -1.16 -29.30
CA PRO A 49 -10.09 -1.27 -29.23
C PRO A 49 -9.60 -1.54 -27.80
N ASP A 50 -8.69 -2.49 -27.66
CA ASP A 50 -7.99 -2.77 -26.41
C ASP A 50 -6.46 -2.77 -26.61
N PRO A 51 -5.87 -1.58 -26.67
CA PRO A 51 -4.44 -1.45 -26.99
C PRO A 51 -3.51 -1.98 -25.86
N TYR A 52 -4.04 -2.32 -24.70
CA TYR A 52 -3.28 -2.77 -23.55
C TYR A 52 -3.59 -4.22 -23.16
N ARG A 53 -4.23 -5.00 -24.02
CA ARG A 53 -4.56 -6.42 -23.82
C ARG A 53 -3.35 -7.25 -23.40
N TRP A 54 -2.16 -6.90 -23.89
CA TRP A 54 -0.92 -7.59 -23.53
C TRP A 54 -0.57 -7.55 -22.04
N LEU A 55 -1.09 -6.57 -21.28
CA LEU A 55 -0.93 -6.48 -19.82
C LEU A 55 -1.75 -7.52 -19.04
N GLU A 56 -2.71 -8.20 -19.68
CA GLU A 56 -3.48 -9.28 -19.04
C GLU A 56 -2.65 -10.55 -18.82
N ASP A 57 -1.56 -10.72 -19.56
CA ASP A 57 -0.59 -11.79 -19.32
C ASP A 57 0.43 -11.34 -18.27
N ASP A 58 0.10 -11.56 -17.00
CA ASP A 58 0.93 -11.20 -15.83
C ASP A 58 2.21 -12.06 -15.70
N ASN A 59 2.31 -13.16 -16.45
CA ASN A 59 3.49 -14.03 -16.50
C ASN A 59 4.45 -13.69 -17.65
N SER A 60 4.10 -12.76 -18.55
CA SER A 60 4.96 -12.38 -19.66
C SER A 60 6.14 -11.51 -19.22
N GLU A 61 7.27 -11.66 -19.90
CA GLU A 61 8.45 -10.80 -19.69
C GLU A 61 8.16 -9.33 -19.97
N ALA A 62 7.29 -9.05 -20.96
CA ALA A 62 6.91 -7.69 -21.32
C ALA A 62 6.14 -7.00 -20.21
N THR A 63 5.15 -7.67 -19.60
CA THR A 63 4.39 -7.18 -18.45
C THR A 63 5.29 -7.00 -17.24
N ALA A 64 6.17 -7.96 -16.95
CA ALA A 64 7.13 -7.87 -15.86
C ALA A 64 8.07 -6.66 -16.01
N ALA A 65 8.57 -6.41 -17.22
CA ALA A 65 9.44 -5.26 -17.52
C ALA A 65 8.69 -3.93 -17.37
N TRP A 66 7.46 -3.85 -17.84
CA TRP A 66 6.61 -2.67 -17.67
C TRP A 66 6.33 -2.37 -16.19
N VAL A 67 5.94 -3.39 -15.41
CA VAL A 67 5.72 -3.27 -13.97
C VAL A 67 6.98 -2.78 -13.25
N ALA A 68 8.15 -3.31 -13.61
CA ALA A 68 9.42 -2.88 -13.03
C ALA A 68 9.72 -1.40 -13.33
N ALA A 69 9.47 -0.94 -14.55
CA ALA A 69 9.68 0.45 -14.97
C ALA A 69 8.73 1.41 -14.23
N GLU A 70 7.44 1.09 -14.13
CA GLU A 70 6.44 1.89 -13.39
C GLU A 70 6.76 1.92 -11.88
N ASN A 71 7.18 0.80 -11.31
CA ASN A 71 7.61 0.74 -9.91
C ASN A 71 8.86 1.58 -9.64
N ALA A 72 9.79 1.69 -10.59
CA ALA A 72 10.97 2.54 -10.45
C ALA A 72 10.58 4.02 -10.28
N VAL A 73 9.64 4.54 -11.10
CA VAL A 73 9.08 5.90 -10.95
C VAL A 73 8.42 6.09 -9.59
N THR A 74 7.59 5.13 -9.18
CA THR A 74 6.91 5.15 -7.89
C THR A 74 7.91 5.19 -6.72
N GLN A 75 8.93 4.34 -6.74
CA GLN A 75 9.92 4.29 -5.66
C GLN A 75 10.80 5.54 -5.62
N ASP A 76 11.17 6.10 -6.79
CA ASP A 76 11.88 7.38 -6.85
C ASP A 76 11.07 8.49 -6.15
N TYR A 77 9.79 8.62 -6.49
CA TYR A 77 8.91 9.59 -5.85
C TYR A 77 8.78 9.37 -4.34
N LEU A 78 8.46 8.15 -3.92
CA LEU A 78 8.24 7.81 -2.51
C LEU A 78 9.51 7.93 -1.66
N SER A 79 10.70 7.71 -2.24
CA SER A 79 11.99 7.83 -1.54
C SER A 79 12.30 9.26 -1.12
N GLN A 80 11.72 10.25 -1.80
CA GLN A 80 11.91 11.65 -1.51
C GLN A 80 11.08 12.14 -0.29
N ILE A 81 10.15 11.33 0.21
CA ILE A 81 9.30 11.67 1.36
C ILE A 81 10.08 11.45 2.67
N PRO A 82 10.48 12.52 3.38
CA PRO A 82 11.42 12.41 4.51
C PRO A 82 10.87 11.65 5.72
N PHE A 83 9.55 11.62 5.89
CA PHE A 83 8.88 10.96 7.02
C PHE A 83 8.35 9.56 6.70
N ARG A 84 8.57 9.05 5.48
CA ARG A 84 8.10 7.71 5.06
C ARG A 84 8.63 6.59 5.97
N GLY A 85 9.90 6.68 6.37
CA GLY A 85 10.53 5.73 7.28
C GLY A 85 9.83 5.69 8.64
N ALA A 86 9.63 6.84 9.26
CA ALA A 86 8.97 6.96 10.55
C ALA A 86 7.51 6.43 10.53
N ILE A 87 6.77 6.69 9.44
CA ILE A 87 5.43 6.12 9.26
C ILE A 87 5.49 4.59 9.17
N ARG A 88 6.42 4.04 8.39
CA ARG A 88 6.58 2.59 8.25
C ARG A 88 6.89 1.95 9.60
N GLU A 89 7.85 2.49 10.35
CA GLU A 89 8.22 1.99 11.68
C GLU A 89 7.02 2.00 12.61
N ARG A 90 6.28 3.12 12.65
CA ARG A 90 5.10 3.22 13.50
C ARG A 90 3.98 2.25 13.10
N LEU A 91 3.73 2.08 11.81
CA LEU A 91 2.76 1.11 11.32
C LEU A 91 3.18 -0.32 11.66
N THR A 92 4.46 -0.66 11.50
CA THR A 92 4.99 -1.97 11.88
C THR A 92 4.80 -2.23 13.38
N GLU A 93 5.13 -1.26 14.24
CA GLU A 93 4.95 -1.36 15.68
C GLU A 93 3.49 -1.59 16.07
N VAL A 94 2.56 -0.77 15.55
CA VAL A 94 1.14 -0.88 15.93
C VAL A 94 0.44 -2.10 15.33
N TRP A 95 0.97 -2.65 14.23
CA TRP A 95 0.41 -3.83 13.58
C TRP A 95 0.97 -5.14 14.12
N ASN A 96 2.13 -5.07 14.78
CA ASN A 96 2.82 -6.23 15.34
C ASN A 96 2.20 -6.68 16.68
N TYR A 97 1.02 -7.28 16.60
CA TYR A 97 0.36 -7.95 17.73
C TYR A 97 -0.29 -9.25 17.27
N ALA A 98 -0.32 -10.23 18.15
CA ALA A 98 -0.92 -11.52 17.87
C ALA A 98 -2.44 -11.38 17.65
N LYS A 99 -2.95 -12.08 16.62
CA LYS A 99 -4.35 -12.08 16.20
C LYS A 99 -4.84 -13.51 16.15
N GLU A 100 -5.93 -13.81 16.83
CA GLU A 100 -6.53 -15.12 16.84
C GLU A 100 -8.04 -15.02 16.57
N SER A 101 -8.57 -15.91 15.75
CA SER A 101 -10.01 -15.98 15.51
C SER A 101 -10.70 -16.84 16.55
N ALA A 102 -11.99 -16.60 16.75
CA ALA A 102 -12.81 -17.54 17.52
C ALA A 102 -12.81 -18.93 16.86
N PRO A 103 -12.65 -20.03 17.62
CA PRO A 103 -12.65 -21.37 17.07
C PRO A 103 -14.03 -21.77 16.55
N ARG A 104 -14.06 -22.48 15.42
CA ARG A 104 -15.28 -23.01 14.78
C ARG A 104 -15.22 -24.51 14.67
N LYS A 105 -16.31 -25.20 15.02
CA LYS A 105 -16.38 -26.66 14.97
C LYS A 105 -16.72 -27.15 13.57
N HIS A 106 -15.94 -28.13 13.08
CA HIS A 106 -16.22 -28.91 11.88
C HIS A 106 -15.92 -30.38 12.16
N GLY A 107 -16.96 -31.22 12.15
CA GLY A 107 -16.86 -32.61 12.56
C GLY A 107 -16.38 -32.71 14.01
N ASP A 108 -15.31 -33.48 14.22
CA ASP A 108 -14.71 -33.74 15.55
C ASP A 108 -13.59 -32.76 15.91
N TRP A 109 -13.41 -31.70 15.12
CA TRP A 109 -12.33 -30.75 15.29
C TRP A 109 -12.86 -29.31 15.41
N TRP A 110 -12.07 -28.48 16.13
CA TRP A 110 -12.22 -27.05 16.18
C TRP A 110 -11.09 -26.41 15.37
N TYR A 111 -11.40 -25.45 14.52
CA TYR A 111 -10.48 -24.71 13.68
C TYR A 111 -10.45 -23.26 14.06
N TYR A 112 -9.25 -22.69 14.11
CA TYR A 112 -9.04 -21.26 14.32
C TYR A 112 -7.85 -20.79 13.53
N THR A 113 -7.76 -19.49 13.30
CA THR A 113 -6.62 -18.87 12.63
C THR A 113 -5.80 -18.11 13.65
N TYR A 114 -4.48 -18.17 13.49
CA TYR A 114 -3.54 -17.42 14.32
C TYR A 114 -2.50 -16.76 13.45
N ASN A 115 -2.17 -15.48 13.77
CA ASN A 115 -1.09 -14.71 13.19
C ASN A 115 -0.28 -14.10 14.33
N ASP A 116 1.02 -14.29 14.33
CA ASP A 116 1.90 -13.81 15.41
C ASP A 116 2.12 -12.28 15.40
N GLY A 117 1.65 -11.61 14.34
CA GLY A 117 1.69 -10.16 14.19
C GLY A 117 1.99 -9.73 12.75
N LEU A 118 3.14 -10.10 12.21
CA LEU A 118 3.64 -9.65 10.91
C LEU A 118 3.68 -10.73 9.81
N GLN A 119 3.17 -11.92 10.08
CA GLN A 119 3.02 -12.94 9.03
C GLN A 119 2.10 -12.44 7.91
N ASN A 120 2.41 -12.75 6.66
CA ASN A 120 1.60 -12.34 5.51
C ASN A 120 0.18 -12.90 5.58
N GLN A 121 0.06 -14.17 5.97
CA GLN A 121 -1.20 -14.88 6.12
C GLN A 121 -1.32 -15.45 7.53
N SER A 122 -2.55 -15.63 8.01
CA SER A 122 -2.77 -16.35 9.27
C SER A 122 -2.65 -17.85 9.03
N VAL A 123 -1.98 -18.55 9.94
CA VAL A 123 -1.90 -20.01 9.96
C VAL A 123 -3.21 -20.58 10.49
N ILE A 124 -3.72 -21.62 9.87
CA ILE A 124 -4.91 -22.33 10.34
C ILE A 124 -4.49 -23.49 11.27
N TYR A 125 -5.03 -23.47 12.47
CA TYR A 125 -4.84 -24.50 13.49
C TYR A 125 -6.11 -25.32 13.68
N ARG A 126 -5.95 -26.55 14.20
CA ARG A 126 -7.07 -27.36 14.68
C ARG A 126 -6.77 -27.98 16.04
N THR A 127 -7.80 -28.13 16.84
CA THR A 127 -7.72 -28.75 18.18
C THR A 127 -8.94 -29.62 18.44
N LYS A 128 -8.86 -30.54 19.41
CA LYS A 128 -10.02 -31.34 19.85
C LYS A 128 -10.91 -30.57 20.79
N GLU A 129 -10.34 -29.70 21.60
CA GLU A 129 -11.08 -28.91 22.60
C GLU A 129 -10.77 -27.42 22.42
N PRO A 130 -11.81 -26.55 22.45
CA PRO A 130 -11.59 -25.11 22.34
C PRO A 130 -10.81 -24.59 23.56
N GLY A 131 -9.78 -23.76 23.29
CA GLY A 131 -8.92 -23.20 24.33
C GLY A 131 -7.65 -24.01 24.60
N GLU A 132 -7.49 -25.20 24.03
CA GLU A 132 -6.22 -25.93 24.03
C GLU A 132 -5.34 -25.54 22.83
N ALA A 133 -4.03 -25.68 23.00
CA ALA A 133 -3.08 -25.45 21.91
C ALA A 133 -3.37 -26.42 20.75
N GLY A 134 -3.61 -25.86 19.58
CA GLY A 134 -3.87 -26.62 18.37
C GLY A 134 -2.60 -27.03 17.63
N GLU A 135 -2.75 -28.04 16.77
CA GLU A 135 -1.73 -28.36 15.76
C GLU A 135 -1.97 -27.58 14.47
N VAL A 136 -0.89 -27.28 13.71
CA VAL A 136 -1.01 -26.64 12.42
C VAL A 136 -1.79 -27.54 11.46
N PHE A 137 -2.88 -27.03 10.93
CA PHE A 137 -3.65 -27.70 9.89
C PHE A 137 -3.23 -27.26 8.49
N LEU A 138 -3.03 -25.93 8.31
CA LEU A 138 -2.56 -25.35 7.05
C LEU A 138 -1.77 -24.07 7.34
N ASP A 139 -0.55 -24.01 6.81
CA ASP A 139 0.28 -22.79 6.79
C ASP A 139 0.40 -22.30 5.35
N PRO A 140 -0.19 -21.14 5.01
CA PRO A 140 -0.15 -20.57 3.66
C PRO A 140 1.06 -19.64 3.41
N ASN A 141 1.98 -19.45 4.39
CA ASN A 141 3.14 -18.55 4.28
C ASN A 141 4.32 -19.13 3.49
#